data_73cec156ed0f3dbc1b0da5e82b423196
#
_entry.id   73cec156ed0f3dbc1b0da5e82b423196
#
_cell.length_a   1.000
_cell.length_b   1.000
_cell.length_c   1.000
_cell.angle_alpha   90.00
_cell.angle_beta   90.00
_cell.angle_gamma   90.00
#
_symmetry.space_group_name_H-M   'P 1'
#
loop_
_entity.id
_entity.type
_entity.pdbx_description
1 polymer ?
#
loop_
_entity_poly.entity_id
_entity_poly.type
_entity_poly.pdbx_seq_one_letter_code
_entity_poly.pdbx_strand_id
1 'polypeptide(L)'
;REEVLANLDKDGLIVIGTEVKGGDILVGKVAPKGEKEISAEERLLRAIFGEKAKDVKDTSLRVPYGKRGVVVGIHIIDTKKDPNELEPTVIKRILVTIAQLRKITVGDKLAGRHGNKGVISRILPEWDMPYLEDGTPVDVVISPLSILARMNLGQLYETMLGLVAQKEGIRMNFPVFEKIQEDFIMNELKKLDLPVEGKMTLYDGQTGKALD
;
A
#
# COMPACT_ATOMS: atom_id res chain seq x y z
N ARG A 1 -29.03 0.91 -14.18
CA ARG A 1 -28.62 0.64 -15.56
C ARG A 1 -27.77 -0.64 -15.50
N GLU A 2 -27.99 -1.57 -16.42
CA GLU A 2 -27.31 -2.88 -16.44
C GLU A 2 -25.78 -2.77 -16.48
N GLU A 3 -25.25 -1.79 -17.20
CA GLU A 3 -23.80 -1.51 -17.29
C GLU A 3 -23.13 -1.25 -15.91
N VAL A 4 -23.86 -0.68 -14.97
CA VAL A 4 -23.32 -0.37 -13.63
C VAL A 4 -23.24 -1.63 -12.75
N LEU A 5 -23.99 -2.66 -13.11
CA LEU A 5 -24.07 -3.93 -12.38
C LEU A 5 -23.25 -5.04 -13.03
N ALA A 6 -22.69 -4.81 -14.21
CA ALA A 6 -21.99 -5.84 -15.01
C ALA A 6 -20.79 -6.49 -14.27
N ASN A 7 -20.18 -5.77 -13.35
CA ASN A 7 -19.02 -6.23 -12.60
C ASN A 7 -19.37 -6.81 -11.22
N LEU A 8 -20.66 -6.93 -10.90
CA LEU A 8 -21.12 -7.51 -9.63
C LEU A 8 -21.52 -8.98 -9.84
N ASP A 9 -21.24 -9.77 -8.81
CA ASP A 9 -21.71 -11.16 -8.76
C ASP A 9 -23.21 -11.23 -8.37
N LYS A 10 -23.73 -12.47 -8.27
CA LYS A 10 -25.13 -12.74 -7.87
C LYS A 10 -25.48 -12.23 -6.46
N ASP A 11 -24.48 -12.04 -5.59
CA ASP A 11 -24.63 -11.55 -4.23
C ASP A 11 -24.45 -10.03 -4.14
N GLY A 12 -24.28 -9.36 -5.30
CA GLY A 12 -24.09 -7.91 -5.39
C GLY A 12 -22.70 -7.44 -5.00
N LEU A 13 -21.70 -8.32 -5.00
CA LEU A 13 -20.32 -8.01 -4.70
C LEU A 13 -19.51 -7.87 -5.98
N ILE A 14 -18.56 -6.94 -5.98
CA ILE A 14 -17.62 -6.78 -7.12
C ILE A 14 -16.78 -8.02 -7.31
N VAL A 15 -16.49 -8.39 -8.55
CA VAL A 15 -15.65 -9.54 -8.88
C VAL A 15 -14.17 -9.20 -8.66
N ILE A 16 -13.41 -10.12 -8.04
CA ILE A 16 -11.95 -9.99 -7.88
C ILE A 16 -11.29 -9.95 -9.27
N GLY A 17 -10.31 -9.06 -9.44
CA GLY A 17 -9.64 -8.81 -10.71
C GLY A 17 -10.27 -7.67 -11.53
N THR A 18 -11.42 -7.15 -11.11
CA THR A 18 -12.08 -6.04 -11.80
C THR A 18 -11.31 -4.73 -11.61
N GLU A 19 -11.06 -4.03 -12.70
CA GLU A 19 -10.56 -2.66 -12.66
C GLU A 19 -11.70 -1.70 -12.33
N VAL A 20 -11.48 -0.84 -11.31
CA VAL A 20 -12.49 0.08 -10.79
C VAL A 20 -12.00 1.52 -10.78
N LYS A 21 -12.92 2.44 -10.97
CA LYS A 21 -12.72 3.89 -10.96
C LYS A 21 -13.77 4.58 -10.09
N GLY A 22 -13.55 5.86 -9.80
CA GLY A 22 -14.47 6.67 -8.99
C GLY A 22 -15.93 6.57 -9.48
N GLY A 23 -16.84 6.24 -8.54
CA GLY A 23 -18.27 6.07 -8.81
C GLY A 23 -18.71 4.62 -9.04
N ASP A 24 -17.82 3.69 -9.38
CA ASP A 24 -18.15 2.27 -9.58
C ASP A 24 -18.64 1.63 -8.29
N ILE A 25 -19.60 0.70 -8.41
CA ILE A 25 -20.16 -0.01 -7.25
C ILE A 25 -19.23 -1.15 -6.83
N LEU A 26 -18.87 -1.17 -5.56
CA LEU A 26 -18.10 -2.25 -4.94
C LEU A 26 -19.01 -3.28 -4.26
N VAL A 27 -20.04 -2.79 -3.58
CA VAL A 27 -21.05 -3.62 -2.92
C VAL A 27 -22.41 -3.00 -3.18
N GLY A 28 -23.27 -3.74 -3.85
CA GLY A 28 -24.65 -3.35 -4.09
C GLY A 28 -25.45 -3.44 -2.80
N LYS A 29 -26.09 -2.34 -2.39
CA LYS A 29 -26.93 -2.27 -1.21
C LYS A 29 -28.10 -1.34 -1.44
N VAL A 30 -29.27 -1.77 -1.02
CA VAL A 30 -30.49 -0.95 -1.01
C VAL A 30 -31.06 -0.90 0.40
N ALA A 31 -31.65 0.23 0.75
CA ALA A 31 -32.34 0.42 2.01
C ALA A 31 -33.78 0.89 1.77
N PRO A 32 -34.76 0.55 2.61
CA PRO A 32 -36.10 1.07 2.50
C PRO A 32 -36.10 2.60 2.67
N LYS A 33 -36.90 3.31 1.86
CA LYS A 33 -37.14 4.74 2.03
C LYS A 33 -37.99 4.97 3.29
N GLY A 34 -37.51 5.82 4.19
CA GLY A 34 -38.32 6.29 5.30
C GLY A 34 -39.43 7.24 4.81
N GLU A 35 -40.56 7.28 5.51
CA GLU A 35 -41.71 8.15 5.15
C GLU A 35 -41.34 9.64 5.02
N LYS A 36 -40.29 10.09 5.71
CA LYS A 36 -39.81 11.49 5.67
C LYS A 36 -38.96 11.82 4.44
N GLU A 37 -38.47 10.81 3.73
CA GLU A 37 -37.62 11.00 2.51
C GLU A 37 -38.42 11.07 1.21
N ILE A 38 -39.72 10.91 1.27
CA ILE A 38 -40.59 11.01 0.11
C ILE A 38 -40.90 12.49 -0.14
N SER A 39 -40.44 13.03 -1.25
CA SER A 39 -40.72 14.42 -1.63
C SER A 39 -42.23 14.65 -1.85
N ALA A 40 -42.67 15.90 -1.68
CA ALA A 40 -44.08 16.25 -1.91
C ALA A 40 -44.51 15.91 -3.35
N GLU A 41 -43.63 16.06 -4.31
CA GLU A 41 -43.85 15.71 -5.73
C GLU A 41 -44.01 14.21 -5.92
N GLU A 42 -43.21 13.40 -5.25
CA GLU A 42 -43.27 11.94 -5.30
C GLU A 42 -44.54 11.39 -4.64
N ARG A 43 -45.04 12.07 -3.55
CA ARG A 43 -46.36 11.78 -2.94
C ARG A 43 -47.50 12.08 -3.90
N LEU A 44 -47.42 13.20 -4.61
CA LEU A 44 -48.43 13.60 -5.60
C LEU A 44 -48.47 12.63 -6.77
N LEU A 45 -47.33 12.22 -7.27
CA LEU A 45 -47.21 11.22 -8.34
C LEU A 45 -47.79 9.86 -7.95
N ARG A 46 -47.54 9.41 -6.69
CA ARG A 46 -48.14 8.18 -6.16
C ARG A 46 -49.68 8.28 -6.09
N ALA A 47 -50.19 9.43 -5.69
CA ALA A 47 -51.63 9.65 -5.57
C ALA A 47 -52.32 9.71 -6.92
N ILE A 48 -51.70 10.27 -7.94
CA ILE A 48 -52.30 10.49 -9.27
C ILE A 48 -52.15 9.30 -10.22
N PHE A 49 -50.99 8.67 -10.25
CA PHE A 49 -50.67 7.64 -11.23
C PHE A 49 -50.60 6.21 -10.69
N GLY A 50 -50.79 6.01 -9.37
CA GLY A 50 -50.70 4.67 -8.79
C GLY A 50 -49.39 3.95 -9.01
N GLU A 51 -48.36 4.65 -9.46
CA GLU A 51 -47.05 4.08 -9.74
C GLU A 51 -46.37 3.65 -8.45
N LYS A 52 -45.92 2.42 -8.38
CA LYS A 52 -45.01 1.92 -7.38
C LYS A 52 -43.69 2.71 -7.49
N ALA A 53 -43.63 3.88 -6.88
CA ALA A 53 -42.36 4.54 -6.70
C ALA A 53 -41.42 3.53 -6.01
N LYS A 54 -40.16 3.48 -6.43
CA LYS A 54 -39.18 2.56 -5.83
C LYS A 54 -39.12 2.78 -4.34
N ASP A 55 -39.62 1.82 -3.56
CA ASP A 55 -39.66 1.89 -2.10
C ASP A 55 -38.27 1.76 -1.47
N VAL A 56 -37.22 1.70 -2.29
CA VAL A 56 -35.84 1.50 -1.88
C VAL A 56 -34.93 2.63 -2.37
N LYS A 57 -33.98 3.00 -1.51
CA LYS A 57 -32.91 3.94 -1.80
C LYS A 57 -31.61 3.17 -2.05
N ASP A 58 -30.86 3.55 -3.07
CA ASP A 58 -29.53 3.01 -3.33
C ASP A 58 -28.56 3.51 -2.24
N THR A 59 -28.03 2.58 -1.47
CA THR A 59 -27.01 2.80 -0.44
C THR A 59 -25.74 2.02 -0.71
N SER A 60 -25.50 1.67 -1.99
CA SER A 60 -24.35 0.90 -2.43
C SER A 60 -23.03 1.56 -2.05
N LEU A 61 -22.06 0.75 -1.66
CA LEU A 61 -20.69 1.20 -1.48
C LEU A 61 -20.06 1.44 -2.84
N ARG A 62 -19.55 2.65 -3.04
CA ARG A 62 -18.92 3.06 -4.30
C ARG A 62 -17.47 3.45 -4.08
N VAL A 63 -16.67 3.32 -5.14
CA VAL A 63 -15.29 3.83 -5.16
C VAL A 63 -15.33 5.36 -5.03
N PRO A 64 -14.60 5.96 -4.09
CA PRO A 64 -14.53 7.41 -3.98
C PRO A 64 -13.98 8.05 -5.25
N TYR A 65 -14.46 9.24 -5.58
CA TYR A 65 -13.94 9.98 -6.73
C TYR A 65 -12.45 10.27 -6.59
N GLY A 66 -11.72 10.18 -7.70
CA GLY A 66 -10.26 10.33 -7.73
C GLY A 66 -9.49 9.06 -7.34
N LYS A 67 -10.17 7.99 -6.96
CA LYS A 67 -9.56 6.68 -6.72
C LYS A 67 -9.81 5.76 -7.91
N ARG A 68 -8.81 4.91 -8.20
CA ARG A 68 -8.87 3.85 -9.21
C ARG A 68 -7.95 2.72 -8.77
N GLY A 69 -8.19 1.53 -9.26
CA GLY A 69 -7.34 0.38 -8.95
C GLY A 69 -7.98 -0.92 -9.42
N VAL A 70 -7.42 -2.03 -8.95
CA VAL A 70 -7.91 -3.38 -9.24
C VAL A 70 -8.34 -4.03 -7.94
N VAL A 71 -9.50 -4.67 -7.92
CA VAL A 71 -9.98 -5.43 -6.76
C VAL A 71 -9.14 -6.69 -6.60
N VAL A 72 -8.43 -6.82 -5.48
CA VAL A 72 -7.53 -7.95 -5.20
C VAL A 72 -8.03 -8.88 -4.12
N GLY A 73 -9.04 -8.48 -3.36
CA GLY A 73 -9.60 -9.32 -2.32
C GLY A 73 -10.95 -8.84 -1.79
N ILE A 74 -11.74 -9.80 -1.35
CA ILE A 74 -13.02 -9.56 -0.67
C ILE A 74 -13.05 -10.46 0.56
N HIS A 75 -13.23 -9.87 1.72
CA HIS A 75 -13.37 -10.59 2.98
C HIS A 75 -14.75 -10.33 3.57
N ILE A 76 -15.47 -11.39 3.88
CA ILE A 76 -16.84 -11.34 4.40
C ILE A 76 -16.82 -11.93 5.81
N ILE A 77 -17.20 -11.11 6.79
CA ILE A 77 -17.39 -11.51 8.18
C ILE A 77 -18.90 -11.55 8.43
N ASP A 78 -19.41 -12.68 8.88
CA ASP A 78 -20.84 -12.90 9.12
C ASP A 78 -21.06 -13.29 10.59
N THR A 79 -21.95 -12.59 11.29
CA THR A 79 -22.27 -12.84 12.69
C THR A 79 -22.70 -14.29 12.97
N LYS A 80 -23.25 -14.97 11.97
CA LYS A 80 -23.65 -16.38 12.11
C LYS A 80 -22.44 -17.33 12.18
N LYS A 81 -21.31 -16.93 11.61
CA LYS A 81 -20.08 -17.74 11.60
C LYS A 81 -19.11 -17.30 12.70
N ASP A 82 -19.00 -15.98 12.90
CA ASP A 82 -18.03 -15.36 13.79
C ASP A 82 -18.71 -14.33 14.70
N PRO A 83 -19.50 -14.76 15.69
CA PRO A 83 -20.36 -13.90 16.49
C PRO A 83 -19.59 -12.88 17.36
N ASN A 84 -18.31 -13.09 17.61
CA ASN A 84 -17.48 -12.24 18.46
C ASN A 84 -16.67 -11.17 17.69
N GLU A 85 -16.67 -11.20 16.36
CA GLU A 85 -15.88 -10.27 15.53
C GLU A 85 -16.64 -9.03 15.08
N LEU A 86 -17.96 -9.01 15.27
CA LEU A 86 -18.82 -7.93 14.82
C LEU A 86 -19.51 -7.23 16.00
N GLU A 87 -19.78 -5.95 15.81
CA GLU A 87 -20.63 -5.20 16.75
C GLU A 87 -22.06 -5.79 16.81
N PRO A 88 -22.75 -5.71 17.95
CA PRO A 88 -24.04 -6.39 18.16
C PRO A 88 -25.13 -6.06 17.13
N THR A 89 -25.03 -4.90 16.48
CA THR A 89 -26.00 -4.42 15.48
C THR A 89 -25.63 -4.76 14.04
N VAL A 90 -24.43 -5.29 13.82
CA VAL A 90 -23.90 -5.59 12.48
C VAL A 90 -24.11 -7.06 12.18
N ILE A 91 -24.88 -7.38 11.14
CA ILE A 91 -25.13 -8.75 10.70
C ILE A 91 -23.98 -9.26 9.80
N LYS A 92 -23.48 -8.41 8.93
CA LYS A 92 -22.43 -8.76 7.97
C LYS A 92 -21.53 -7.56 7.70
N ARG A 93 -20.22 -7.79 7.70
CA ARG A 93 -19.21 -6.80 7.29
C ARG A 93 -18.49 -7.32 6.06
N ILE A 94 -18.38 -6.47 5.05
CA ILE A 94 -17.70 -6.78 3.80
C ILE A 94 -16.54 -5.81 3.65
N LEU A 95 -15.31 -6.35 3.54
CA LEU A 95 -14.10 -5.58 3.27
C LEU A 95 -13.67 -5.86 1.83
N VAL A 96 -13.60 -4.80 1.03
CA VAL A 96 -13.11 -4.87 -0.34
C VAL A 96 -11.72 -4.26 -0.38
N THR A 97 -10.73 -5.04 -0.81
CA THR A 97 -9.35 -4.60 -0.95
C THR A 97 -9.07 -4.24 -2.41
N ILE A 98 -8.63 -3.00 -2.62
CA ILE A 98 -8.30 -2.47 -3.94
C ILE A 98 -6.81 -2.16 -3.98
N ALA A 99 -6.08 -2.75 -4.92
CA ALA A 99 -4.70 -2.42 -5.20
C ALA A 99 -4.64 -1.18 -6.10
N GLN A 100 -3.87 -0.20 -5.69
CA GLN A 100 -3.62 1.03 -6.44
C GLN A 100 -2.13 1.27 -6.56
N LEU A 101 -1.64 1.51 -7.77
CA LEU A 101 -0.27 1.95 -7.99
C LEU A 101 -0.20 3.47 -7.82
N ARG A 102 0.60 3.92 -6.86
CA ARG A 102 0.89 5.35 -6.65
C ARG A 102 2.39 5.56 -6.70
N LYS A 103 2.82 6.53 -7.52
CA LYS A 103 4.21 6.97 -7.49
C LYS A 103 4.45 7.79 -6.24
N ILE A 104 5.63 7.62 -5.65
CA ILE A 104 6.09 8.45 -4.55
C ILE A 104 6.32 9.88 -5.04
N THR A 105 6.09 10.86 -4.15
CA THR A 105 6.26 12.28 -4.44
C THR A 105 7.08 12.95 -3.35
N VAL A 106 7.66 14.11 -3.68
CA VAL A 106 8.32 14.96 -2.69
C VAL A 106 7.31 15.32 -1.60
N GLY A 107 7.69 15.20 -0.33
CA GLY A 107 6.82 15.38 0.82
C GLY A 107 6.23 14.09 1.39
N ASP A 108 6.29 12.98 0.67
CA ASP A 108 5.85 11.67 1.20
C ASP A 108 6.79 11.20 2.30
N LYS A 109 6.21 10.56 3.32
CA LYS A 109 6.96 10.03 4.46
C LYS A 109 7.32 8.57 4.22
N LEU A 110 8.61 8.27 4.32
CA LEU A 110 9.15 6.93 4.27
C LEU A 110 9.70 6.53 5.64
N ALA A 111 9.66 5.24 5.92
CA ALA A 111 10.26 4.66 7.12
C ALA A 111 10.84 3.28 6.80
N GLY A 112 11.95 2.96 7.47
CA GLY A 112 12.50 1.61 7.48
C GLY A 112 11.96 0.79 8.66
N ARG A 113 12.59 -0.37 8.89
CA ARG A 113 12.23 -1.32 9.97
C ARG A 113 12.92 -1.02 11.31
N HIS A 114 13.79 -0.03 11.37
CA HIS A 114 14.64 0.27 12.53
C HIS A 114 14.32 1.61 13.21
N GLY A 115 13.07 2.10 13.07
CA GLY A 115 12.67 3.39 13.62
C GLY A 115 13.22 4.61 12.86
N ASN A 116 13.93 4.39 11.78
CA ASN A 116 14.37 5.43 10.86
C ASN A 116 13.20 5.90 10.01
N LYS A 117 12.89 7.18 10.07
CA LYS A 117 11.79 7.82 9.32
C LYS A 117 12.27 9.13 8.73
N GLY A 118 11.79 9.44 7.55
CA GLY A 118 12.13 10.67 6.86
C GLY A 118 11.07 11.07 5.85
N VAL A 119 11.17 12.29 5.37
CA VAL A 119 10.32 12.84 4.32
C VAL A 119 11.16 12.99 3.06
N ILE A 120 10.61 12.60 1.92
CA ILE A 120 11.28 12.74 0.63
C ILE A 120 11.46 14.22 0.32
N SER A 121 12.70 14.65 0.22
CA SER A 121 13.05 16.05 -0.11
C SER A 121 13.28 16.26 -1.60
N ARG A 122 13.83 15.28 -2.30
CA ARG A 122 14.10 15.31 -3.75
C ARG A 122 13.88 13.95 -4.37
N ILE A 123 13.46 13.96 -5.62
CA ILE A 123 13.43 12.77 -6.49
C ILE A 123 14.28 13.16 -7.68
N LEU A 124 15.35 12.39 -7.89
CA LEU A 124 16.27 12.56 -9.00
C LEU A 124 16.03 11.49 -10.06
N PRO A 125 16.29 11.78 -11.33
CA PRO A 125 16.40 10.75 -12.36
C PRO A 125 17.52 9.75 -12.00
N GLU A 126 17.40 8.52 -12.46
CA GLU A 126 18.34 7.45 -12.16
C GLU A 126 19.79 7.79 -12.56
N TRP A 127 19.95 8.48 -13.68
CA TRP A 127 21.27 8.90 -14.19
C TRP A 127 21.94 10.05 -13.41
N ASP A 128 21.17 10.78 -12.60
CA ASP A 128 21.69 11.84 -11.72
C ASP A 128 22.00 11.32 -10.30
N MET A 129 21.62 10.07 -10.02
CA MET A 129 21.91 9.44 -8.73
C MET A 129 23.38 9.02 -8.64
N PRO A 130 23.98 9.03 -7.44
CA PRO A 130 25.26 8.39 -7.22
C PRO A 130 25.24 6.92 -7.63
N TYR A 131 26.35 6.42 -8.16
CA TYR A 131 26.43 5.04 -8.64
C TYR A 131 27.72 4.36 -8.18
N LEU A 132 27.68 3.04 -8.12
CA LEU A 132 28.82 2.18 -7.80
C LEU A 132 29.76 2.04 -9.01
N GLU A 133 30.96 1.49 -8.78
CA GLU A 133 31.97 1.25 -9.82
C GLU A 133 31.46 0.37 -10.98
N ASP A 134 30.53 -0.53 -10.70
CA ASP A 134 29.86 -1.38 -11.70
C ASP A 134 28.73 -0.66 -12.49
N GLY A 135 28.50 0.63 -12.21
CA GLY A 135 27.44 1.43 -12.83
C GLY A 135 26.07 1.31 -12.17
N THR A 136 25.92 0.53 -11.10
CA THR A 136 24.65 0.38 -10.38
C THR A 136 24.30 1.65 -9.61
N PRO A 137 23.18 2.34 -9.89
CA PRO A 137 22.78 3.53 -9.17
C PRO A 137 22.26 3.21 -7.77
N VAL A 138 22.43 4.14 -6.83
CA VAL A 138 21.85 4.05 -5.48
C VAL A 138 20.39 4.39 -5.53
N ASP A 139 19.54 3.60 -4.83
CA ASP A 139 18.11 3.83 -4.80
C ASP A 139 17.69 5.00 -3.88
N VAL A 140 18.39 5.16 -2.75
CA VAL A 140 18.06 6.15 -1.71
C VAL A 140 19.33 6.72 -1.09
N VAL A 141 19.36 8.03 -0.92
CA VAL A 141 20.41 8.74 -0.16
C VAL A 141 19.80 9.28 1.13
N ILE A 142 20.40 8.94 2.26
CA ILE A 142 19.93 9.32 3.59
C ILE A 142 21.03 10.10 4.33
N SER A 143 20.65 11.15 5.07
CA SER A 143 21.59 11.89 5.89
C SER A 143 22.12 11.04 7.05
N PRO A 144 23.43 10.96 7.27
CA PRO A 144 24.04 10.18 8.36
C PRO A 144 23.76 10.77 9.75
N LEU A 145 23.42 12.04 9.87
CA LEU A 145 23.20 12.72 11.14
C LEU A 145 22.06 12.07 11.95
N SER A 146 21.02 11.62 11.28
CA SER A 146 19.89 10.96 11.94
C SER A 146 20.24 9.57 12.50
N ILE A 147 21.19 8.88 11.87
CA ILE A 147 21.68 7.56 12.29
C ILE A 147 22.51 7.69 13.56
N LEU A 148 23.46 8.61 13.56
CA LEU A 148 24.34 8.87 14.71
C LEU A 148 23.56 9.35 15.92
N ALA A 149 22.64 10.30 15.76
CA ALA A 149 21.84 10.85 16.83
C ALA A 149 20.90 9.84 17.50
N ARG A 150 20.44 8.82 16.75
CA ARG A 150 19.45 7.85 17.22
C ARG A 150 20.01 6.44 17.46
N MET A 151 21.28 6.21 17.12
CA MET A 151 21.98 4.92 17.27
C MET A 151 21.21 3.73 16.65
N ASN A 152 20.54 3.93 15.53
CA ASN A 152 19.78 2.90 14.83
C ASN A 152 20.73 2.00 14.00
N LEU A 153 21.67 1.31 14.65
CA LEU A 153 22.69 0.50 13.98
C LEU A 153 22.13 -0.64 13.16
N GLY A 154 20.96 -1.14 13.52
CA GLY A 154 20.29 -2.22 12.78
C GLY A 154 20.05 -1.92 11.31
N GLN A 155 19.86 -0.67 10.91
CA GLN A 155 19.72 -0.29 9.49
C GLN A 155 21.04 -0.43 8.72
N LEU A 156 22.19 -0.23 9.37
CA LEU A 156 23.50 -0.44 8.75
C LEU A 156 23.74 -1.93 8.52
N TYR A 157 23.49 -2.75 9.53
CA TYR A 157 23.61 -4.20 9.42
C TYR A 157 22.64 -4.77 8.36
N GLU A 158 21.43 -4.26 8.30
CA GLU A 158 20.46 -4.62 7.26
C GLU A 158 20.98 -4.29 5.85
N THR A 159 21.60 -3.14 5.66
CA THR A 159 22.15 -2.72 4.37
C THR A 159 23.32 -3.59 3.96
N MET A 160 24.26 -3.88 4.88
CA MET A 160 25.42 -4.73 4.64
C MET A 160 25.01 -6.16 4.28
N LEU A 161 24.12 -6.76 5.07
CA LEU A 161 23.61 -8.11 4.79
C LEU A 161 22.69 -8.15 3.57
N GLY A 162 21.98 -7.06 3.30
CA GLY A 162 21.18 -6.90 2.08
C GLY A 162 22.04 -6.93 0.82
N LEU A 163 23.22 -6.32 0.84
CA LEU A 163 24.17 -6.37 -0.25
C LEU A 163 24.70 -7.80 -0.47
N VAL A 164 25.02 -8.52 0.61
CA VAL A 164 25.43 -9.94 0.55
C VAL A 164 24.30 -10.77 -0.04
N ALA A 165 23.08 -10.61 0.46
CA ALA A 165 21.90 -11.34 0.01
C ALA A 165 21.59 -11.10 -1.48
N GLN A 166 21.77 -9.86 -1.94
CA GLN A 166 21.61 -9.49 -3.35
C GLN A 166 22.63 -10.18 -4.26
N LYS A 167 23.91 -10.19 -3.85
CA LYS A 167 24.98 -10.83 -4.61
C LYS A 167 24.85 -12.36 -4.67
N GLU A 168 24.39 -12.98 -3.58
CA GLU A 168 24.16 -14.42 -3.52
C GLU A 168 22.81 -14.85 -4.11
N GLY A 169 21.91 -13.91 -4.39
CA GLY A 169 20.56 -14.19 -4.89
C GLY A 169 19.66 -14.88 -3.87
N ILE A 170 19.93 -14.72 -2.58
CA ILE A 170 19.20 -15.34 -1.48
C ILE A 170 18.39 -14.31 -0.70
N ARG A 171 17.43 -14.79 0.12
CA ARG A 171 16.73 -13.97 1.10
C ARG A 171 17.19 -14.36 2.50
N MET A 172 17.76 -13.41 3.23
CA MET A 172 18.13 -13.58 4.62
C MET A 172 16.98 -13.18 5.54
N ASN A 173 16.72 -14.00 6.55
CA ASN A 173 15.71 -13.73 7.58
C ASN A 173 16.32 -13.95 8.95
N PHE A 174 16.26 -12.93 9.80
CA PHE A 174 16.78 -12.96 11.15
C PHE A 174 15.63 -12.84 12.14
N PRO A 175 15.52 -13.73 13.12
CA PRO A 175 14.51 -13.65 14.16
C PRO A 175 14.65 -12.37 14.98
N VAL A 176 13.52 -11.83 15.39
CA VAL A 176 13.47 -10.65 16.28
C VAL A 176 14.08 -11.03 17.62
N PHE A 177 14.88 -10.16 18.21
CA PHE A 177 15.63 -10.32 19.47
C PHE A 177 16.85 -11.24 19.44
N GLU A 178 17.20 -11.86 18.32
CA GLU A 178 18.51 -12.47 18.18
C GLU A 178 19.60 -11.42 17.94
N LYS A 179 20.72 -11.57 18.64
CA LYS A 179 21.88 -10.72 18.42
C LYS A 179 22.66 -11.25 17.22
N ILE A 180 22.71 -10.45 16.17
CA ILE A 180 23.63 -10.69 15.06
C ILE A 180 25.02 -10.24 15.53
N GLN A 181 25.99 -11.13 15.45
CA GLN A 181 27.37 -10.82 15.80
C GLN A 181 28.03 -10.08 14.62
N GLU A 182 28.82 -9.06 14.92
CA GLU A 182 29.54 -8.29 13.90
C GLU A 182 30.47 -9.17 13.08
N ASP A 183 31.14 -10.14 13.74
CA ASP A 183 32.02 -11.11 13.08
C ASP A 183 31.30 -11.92 11.98
N PHE A 184 30.02 -12.24 12.18
CA PHE A 184 29.22 -12.91 11.16
C PHE A 184 29.09 -12.03 9.91
N ILE A 185 28.73 -10.76 10.08
CA ILE A 185 28.56 -9.80 8.98
C ILE A 185 29.88 -9.62 8.23
N MET A 186 30.98 -9.44 8.98
CA MET A 186 32.31 -9.26 8.41
C MET A 186 32.75 -10.50 7.61
N ASN A 187 32.45 -11.70 8.10
CA ASN A 187 32.80 -12.93 7.41
C ASN A 187 31.99 -13.13 6.13
N GLU A 188 30.70 -12.79 6.13
CA GLU A 188 29.86 -12.85 4.93
C GLU A 188 30.33 -11.84 3.86
N LEU A 189 30.70 -10.63 4.25
CA LEU A 189 31.28 -9.64 3.33
C LEU A 189 32.61 -10.12 2.73
N LYS A 190 33.51 -10.69 3.57
CA LYS A 190 34.80 -11.23 3.12
C LYS A 190 34.66 -12.37 2.10
N LYS A 191 33.67 -13.25 2.27
CA LYS A 191 33.40 -14.34 1.32
C LYS A 191 33.15 -13.87 -0.10
N LEU A 192 32.60 -12.65 -0.24
CA LEU A 192 32.23 -12.04 -1.51
C LEU A 192 33.21 -10.96 -1.98
N ASP A 193 34.39 -10.89 -1.37
CA ASP A 193 35.40 -9.85 -1.64
C ASP A 193 34.87 -8.42 -1.51
N LEU A 194 33.88 -8.23 -0.59
CA LEU A 194 33.33 -6.92 -0.29
C LEU A 194 34.09 -6.23 0.84
N PRO A 195 34.15 -4.89 0.85
CA PRO A 195 34.79 -4.14 1.93
C PRO A 195 34.15 -4.45 3.29
N VAL A 196 34.96 -4.88 4.25
CA VAL A 196 34.49 -5.31 5.59
C VAL A 196 33.85 -4.16 6.36
N GLU A 197 34.28 -2.95 6.07
CA GLU A 197 33.73 -1.72 6.68
C GLU A 197 32.38 -1.33 6.10
N GLY A 198 31.90 -2.01 5.05
CA GLY A 198 30.66 -1.72 4.36
C GLY A 198 30.70 -0.42 3.55
N LYS A 199 31.89 0.17 3.35
CA LYS A 199 32.07 1.37 2.53
C LYS A 199 32.41 0.98 1.11
N MET A 200 31.72 1.57 0.16
CA MET A 200 31.98 1.41 -1.26
C MET A 200 32.22 2.78 -1.89
N THR A 201 33.11 2.84 -2.86
CA THR A 201 33.34 4.05 -3.62
C THR A 201 32.11 4.34 -4.46
N LEU A 202 31.57 5.55 -4.34
CA LEU A 202 30.48 6.05 -5.15
C LEU A 202 30.99 7.13 -6.10
N TYR A 203 30.37 7.21 -7.25
CA TYR A 203 30.62 8.23 -8.25
C TYR A 203 29.41 9.14 -8.38
N ASP A 204 29.64 10.44 -8.53
CA ASP A 204 28.58 11.41 -8.74
C ASP A 204 27.94 11.23 -10.12
N GLY A 205 26.61 11.07 -10.16
CA GLY A 205 25.88 10.83 -11.42
C GLY A 205 25.99 11.97 -12.44
N GLN A 206 26.21 13.20 -12.01
CA GLN A 206 26.31 14.35 -12.92
C GLN A 206 27.73 14.58 -13.44
N THR A 207 28.73 14.41 -12.60
CA THR A 207 30.13 14.76 -12.94
C THR A 207 30.99 13.54 -13.23
N GLY A 208 30.56 12.35 -12.83
CA GLY A 208 31.34 11.12 -12.94
C GLY A 208 32.57 11.06 -12.04
N LYS A 209 32.73 12.01 -11.10
CA LYS A 209 33.84 12.01 -10.16
C LYS A 209 33.55 11.13 -8.95
N ALA A 210 34.59 10.46 -8.45
CA ALA A 210 34.48 9.73 -7.20
C ALA A 210 34.10 10.70 -6.06
N LEU A 211 33.18 10.27 -5.21
CA LEU A 211 32.80 10.93 -3.98
C LEU A 211 33.75 10.51 -2.87
N ASP A 212 34.18 11.45 -2.03
CA ASP A 212 35.08 11.24 -0.90
C ASP A 212 34.40 10.47 0.25
#